data_b50de4016f5ad9309470dfb37fb4fc09
#
_entry.id   b50de4016f5ad9309470dfb37fb4fc09
#
_cell.length_a   1.000
_cell.length_b   1.000
_cell.length_c   1.000
_cell.angle_alpha   90.00
_cell.angle_beta   90.00
_cell.angle_gamma   90.00
#
_symmetry.space_group_name_H-M   'P 1'
#
loop_
_entity.id
_entity.type
_entity.pdbx_description
1 polymer ?
#
loop_
_entity_poly.entity_id
_entity_poly.type
_entity_poly.pdbx_seq_one_letter_code
_entity_poly.pdbx_strand_id
1 'polypeptide(L)'
;EWPLPETVTKGVTSLHDADTHLDRQHRYQGTIRQPPTAGPLALGETQLVYAEKGGWTYARAIQQAMADIATTFGEDCVFIGEDMEVAGAFGMNMALKNAGHEDKLVDMPLCEAVIVHTGIGAALSGMRPMVEIQFGGFAALGFNALINNASMLRWRWGADCPMTVRIPLGARTRSGPFHANMIESWFANDPGLIVLAPGTPQDAYDLLVEAS
;
A
#
# COMPACT_ATOMS: atom_id res chain seq x y z
N GLU A 1 32.59 4.61 -14.06
CA GLU A 1 32.08 4.78 -12.69
C GLU A 1 31.03 5.87 -12.70
N TRP A 2 29.82 5.53 -12.33
CA TRP A 2 28.71 6.50 -12.24
C TRP A 2 28.82 7.23 -10.91
N PRO A 3 28.98 8.58 -10.88
CA PRO A 3 29.07 9.29 -9.62
C PRO A 3 27.72 9.24 -8.90
N LEU A 4 27.71 8.65 -7.71
CA LEU A 4 26.54 8.65 -6.85
C LEU A 4 26.25 10.08 -6.36
N PRO A 5 24.99 10.51 -6.28
CA PRO A 5 24.62 11.80 -5.70
C PRO A 5 25.18 11.94 -4.27
N GLU A 6 25.59 13.13 -3.88
CA GLU A 6 26.19 13.39 -2.54
C GLU A 6 25.29 12.94 -1.37
N THR A 7 23.99 12.90 -1.58
CA THR A 7 23.02 12.39 -0.61
C THR A 7 23.11 10.89 -0.37
N VAL A 8 23.62 10.12 -1.35
CA VAL A 8 23.80 8.66 -1.25
C VAL A 8 25.13 8.33 -0.57
N THR A 9 26.16 9.15 -0.77
CA THR A 9 27.50 8.93 -0.17
C THR A 9 27.55 9.20 1.34
N LYS A 10 26.61 9.96 1.89
CA LYS A 10 26.54 10.21 3.34
C LYS A 10 25.92 9.06 4.15
N GLY A 11 25.43 8.01 3.50
CA GLY A 11 24.71 6.92 4.15
C GLY A 11 25.45 5.58 4.28
N VAL A 12 26.53 5.36 3.52
CA VAL A 12 27.21 4.04 3.49
C VAL A 12 28.72 4.25 3.48
N THR A 13 29.31 4.45 4.63
CA THR A 13 30.78 4.62 4.73
C THR A 13 31.53 3.36 5.11
N SER A 14 30.90 2.33 5.63
CA SER A 14 31.53 1.01 5.81
C SER A 14 30.54 -0.07 6.23
N LEU A 15 30.89 -1.34 6.01
CA LEU A 15 30.25 -2.53 6.61
C LEU A 15 30.34 -2.55 8.15
N HIS A 16 31.09 -1.63 8.76
CA HIS A 16 31.21 -1.47 10.21
C HIS A 16 30.06 -0.71 10.85
N ASP A 17 29.19 -0.07 10.06
CA ASP A 17 28.01 0.63 10.56
C ASP A 17 26.75 -0.26 10.63
N ALA A 18 26.92 -1.57 10.86
CA ALA A 18 25.78 -2.50 11.04
C ALA A 18 24.86 -2.02 12.19
N ASP A 19 25.43 -1.45 13.26
CA ASP A 19 24.68 -0.89 14.38
C ASP A 19 23.88 0.36 13.97
N THR A 20 24.40 1.17 13.06
CA THR A 20 23.66 2.33 12.53
C THR A 20 22.56 1.92 11.56
N HIS A 21 22.71 0.79 10.85
CA HIS A 21 21.64 0.25 10.00
C HIS A 21 20.48 -0.31 10.83
N LEU A 22 20.77 -1.07 11.89
CA LEU A 22 19.75 -1.54 12.83
C LEU A 22 19.04 -0.37 13.52
N ASP A 23 19.78 0.65 13.93
CA ASP A 23 19.23 1.85 14.55
C ASP A 23 18.37 2.68 13.57
N ARG A 24 18.73 2.69 12.29
CA ARG A 24 17.92 3.30 11.23
C ARG A 24 16.66 2.49 10.94
N GLN A 25 16.72 1.17 10.90
CA GLN A 25 15.55 0.31 10.78
C GLN A 25 14.61 0.50 11.98
N HIS A 26 15.14 0.59 13.19
CA HIS A 26 14.33 0.89 14.38
C HIS A 26 13.74 2.30 14.34
N ARG A 27 14.45 3.30 13.83
CA ARG A 27 13.93 4.66 13.66
C ARG A 27 12.85 4.70 12.56
N TYR A 28 13.00 3.92 11.49
CA TYR A 28 12.00 3.83 10.45
C TYR A 28 10.72 3.18 10.96
N GLN A 29 10.81 2.06 11.69
CA GLN A 29 9.67 1.47 12.37
C GLN A 29 9.03 2.41 13.39
N GLY A 30 9.81 3.28 14.02
CA GLY A 30 9.33 4.34 14.91
C GLY A 30 8.68 5.50 14.16
N THR A 31 9.12 5.79 12.95
CA THR A 31 8.61 6.91 12.13
C THR A 31 7.32 6.55 11.41
N ILE A 32 7.16 5.28 10.99
CA ILE A 32 5.88 4.76 10.44
C ILE A 32 4.76 4.82 11.49
N ARG A 33 5.09 4.77 12.78
CA ARG A 33 4.12 4.89 13.89
C ARG A 33 3.68 6.32 14.19
N GLN A 34 4.28 7.31 13.57
CA GLN A 34 3.75 8.67 13.64
C GLN A 34 2.78 8.84 12.47
N PRO A 35 1.48 8.98 12.75
CA PRO A 35 0.54 9.37 11.70
C PRO A 35 1.08 10.65 11.06
N PRO A 36 0.89 10.83 9.75
CA PRO A 36 1.20 12.10 9.12
C PRO A 36 0.57 13.22 9.97
N THR A 37 1.26 14.36 10.06
CA THR A 37 0.88 15.53 10.86
C THR A 37 -0.47 16.17 10.46
N ALA A 38 -1.12 15.67 9.41
CA ALA A 38 -2.57 15.78 9.28
C ALA A 38 -3.14 15.04 10.49
N GLY A 39 -3.73 15.76 11.42
CA GLY A 39 -4.25 15.23 12.69
C GLY A 39 -5.06 13.95 12.48
N PRO A 40 -5.25 13.13 13.52
CA PRO A 40 -5.95 11.88 13.37
C PRO A 40 -7.23 12.16 12.60
N LEU A 41 -7.38 11.47 11.46
CA LEU A 41 -8.69 11.37 10.84
C LEU A 41 -9.63 11.07 12.01
N ALA A 42 -10.65 11.88 12.20
CA ALA A 42 -11.59 11.69 13.30
C ALA A 42 -12.46 10.45 12.98
N LEU A 43 -11.81 9.29 13.00
CA LEU A 43 -12.34 8.01 12.58
C LEU A 43 -13.44 7.52 13.51
N GLY A 44 -13.38 7.91 14.79
CA GLY A 44 -14.27 7.39 15.82
C GLY A 44 -15.75 7.66 15.58
N GLU A 45 -16.11 8.88 15.19
CA GLU A 45 -17.53 9.24 15.03
C GLU A 45 -18.15 8.63 13.76
N THR A 46 -17.43 8.61 12.65
CA THR A 46 -17.94 8.03 11.40
C THR A 46 -18.14 6.52 11.55
N GLN A 47 -17.27 5.84 12.24
CA GLN A 47 -17.32 4.40 12.48
C GLN A 47 -18.49 4.01 13.41
N LEU A 48 -18.70 4.74 14.48
CA LEU A 48 -19.82 4.52 15.42
C LEU A 48 -21.17 4.67 14.70
N VAL A 49 -21.35 5.68 13.86
CA VAL A 49 -22.57 5.91 13.10
C VAL A 49 -22.88 4.75 12.13
N TYR A 50 -21.88 4.10 11.55
CA TYR A 50 -22.09 2.97 10.64
C TYR A 50 -22.34 1.65 11.39
N ALA A 51 -21.70 1.43 12.53
CA ALA A 51 -21.97 0.28 13.37
C ALA A 51 -23.41 0.29 13.90
N GLU A 52 -23.92 1.44 14.27
CA GLU A 52 -25.30 1.63 14.73
C GLU A 52 -26.34 1.44 13.61
N LYS A 53 -26.00 1.66 12.34
CA LYS A 53 -26.91 1.60 11.19
C LYS A 53 -26.91 0.27 10.43
N GLY A 54 -26.44 -0.82 11.02
CA GLY A 54 -26.53 -2.14 10.40
C GLY A 54 -25.24 -2.70 9.83
N GLY A 55 -24.13 -2.24 10.30
CA GLY A 55 -22.81 -2.84 10.10
C GLY A 55 -22.17 -2.55 8.73
N TRP A 56 -20.90 -2.29 8.76
CA TRP A 56 -20.11 -2.21 7.55
C TRP A 56 -19.86 -3.61 7.00
N THR A 57 -19.99 -3.77 5.69
CA THR A 57 -19.35 -4.90 5.02
C THR A 57 -17.86 -4.59 4.86
N TYR A 58 -17.05 -5.62 4.78
CA TYR A 58 -15.61 -5.50 4.55
C TYR A 58 -15.30 -4.65 3.30
N ALA A 59 -16.02 -4.90 2.20
CA ALA A 59 -15.89 -4.12 0.97
C ALA A 59 -16.19 -2.63 1.18
N ARG A 60 -17.24 -2.31 1.91
CA ARG A 60 -17.61 -0.91 2.17
C ARG A 60 -16.59 -0.19 3.03
N ALA A 61 -15.98 -0.89 3.99
CA ALA A 61 -14.92 -0.35 4.81
C ALA A 61 -13.70 0.06 3.96
N ILE A 62 -13.28 -0.82 3.04
CA ILE A 62 -12.18 -0.54 2.11
C ILE A 62 -12.54 0.62 1.18
N GLN A 63 -13.74 0.62 0.60
CA GLN A 63 -14.20 1.70 -0.28
C GLN A 63 -14.16 3.06 0.42
N GLN A 64 -14.61 3.13 1.66
CA GLN A 64 -14.60 4.35 2.43
C GLN A 64 -13.16 4.78 2.78
N ALA A 65 -12.32 3.84 3.23
CA ALA A 65 -10.91 4.13 3.50
C ALA A 65 -10.21 4.72 2.28
N MET A 66 -10.42 4.16 1.10
CA MET A 66 -9.82 4.67 -0.14
C MET A 66 -10.29 6.10 -0.47
N ALA A 67 -11.58 6.39 -0.29
CA ALA A 67 -12.11 7.74 -0.52
C ALA A 67 -11.54 8.75 0.50
N ASP A 68 -11.40 8.35 1.76
CA ASP A 68 -10.84 9.22 2.81
C ASP A 68 -9.34 9.45 2.61
N ILE A 69 -8.60 8.45 2.17
CA ILE A 69 -7.19 8.56 1.77
C ILE A 69 -7.04 9.54 0.60
N ALA A 70 -7.85 9.39 -0.46
CA ALA A 70 -7.82 10.29 -1.61
C ALA A 70 -8.13 11.75 -1.22
N THR A 71 -9.08 11.93 -0.32
CA THR A 71 -9.43 13.26 0.21
C THR A 71 -8.30 13.85 1.05
N THR A 72 -7.65 13.03 1.87
CA THR A 72 -6.61 13.46 2.80
C THR A 72 -5.32 13.86 2.08
N PHE A 73 -4.86 13.04 1.15
CA PHE A 73 -3.59 13.26 0.46
C PHE A 73 -3.72 14.08 -0.84
N GLY A 74 -4.94 14.29 -1.34
CA GLY A 74 -5.17 15.15 -2.49
C GLY A 74 -4.31 14.76 -3.69
N GLU A 75 -3.54 15.69 -4.23
CA GLU A 75 -2.71 15.49 -5.43
C GLU A 75 -1.54 14.51 -5.21
N ASP A 76 -1.16 14.27 -3.96
CA ASP A 76 -0.07 13.34 -3.65
C ASP A 76 -0.50 11.88 -3.66
N CYS A 77 -1.81 11.58 -3.85
CA CYS A 77 -2.36 10.24 -3.87
C CYS A 77 -2.70 9.78 -5.29
N VAL A 78 -2.38 8.52 -5.60
CA VAL A 78 -2.72 7.86 -6.87
C VAL A 78 -3.05 6.39 -6.64
N PHE A 79 -4.05 5.88 -7.35
CA PHE A 79 -4.49 4.48 -7.29
C PHE A 79 -4.16 3.80 -8.62
N ILE A 80 -3.34 2.76 -8.59
CA ILE A 80 -2.73 2.13 -9.76
C ILE A 80 -3.10 0.65 -9.79
N GLY A 81 -3.62 0.15 -10.89
CA GLY A 81 -3.98 -1.26 -11.03
C GLY A 81 -4.68 -1.57 -12.33
N GLU A 82 -5.27 -2.74 -12.39
CA GLU A 82 -6.07 -3.19 -13.53
C GLU A 82 -7.55 -2.85 -13.33
N ASP A 83 -8.24 -2.51 -14.43
CA ASP A 83 -9.68 -2.19 -14.43
C ASP A 83 -10.07 -1.05 -13.45
N MET A 84 -9.14 -0.16 -13.15
CA MET A 84 -9.34 0.89 -12.15
C MET A 84 -10.47 1.84 -12.54
N GLU A 85 -10.56 2.18 -13.83
CA GLU A 85 -11.57 3.11 -14.35
C GLU A 85 -12.97 2.51 -14.43
N VAL A 86 -13.09 1.18 -14.52
CA VAL A 86 -14.40 0.49 -14.59
C VAL A 86 -14.91 0.02 -13.23
N ALA A 87 -14.32 0.46 -12.16
CA ALA A 87 -14.68 0.21 -10.76
C ALA A 87 -13.68 -0.65 -9.96
N GLY A 88 -12.63 -1.17 -10.60
CA GLY A 88 -11.65 -2.06 -9.97
C GLY A 88 -12.20 -3.42 -9.57
N ALA A 89 -11.34 -4.29 -9.06
CA ALA A 89 -11.75 -5.59 -8.58
C ALA A 89 -12.84 -5.46 -7.49
N PHE A 90 -13.95 -6.16 -7.66
CA PHE A 90 -15.09 -6.16 -6.73
C PHE A 90 -15.77 -4.80 -6.53
N GLY A 91 -15.61 -3.85 -7.43
CA GLY A 91 -16.22 -2.53 -7.33
C GLY A 91 -15.59 -1.63 -6.26
N MET A 92 -14.36 -1.89 -5.87
CA MET A 92 -13.71 -1.13 -4.78
C MET A 92 -13.53 0.35 -5.11
N ASN A 93 -13.33 0.71 -6.38
CA ASN A 93 -13.09 2.09 -6.81
C ASN A 93 -14.38 2.93 -6.97
N MET A 94 -15.55 2.35 -6.77
CA MET A 94 -16.81 3.09 -6.87
C MET A 94 -16.90 4.25 -5.88
N ALA A 95 -16.34 4.11 -4.69
CA ALA A 95 -16.35 5.18 -3.71
C ALA A 95 -15.48 6.36 -4.13
N LEU A 96 -14.33 6.09 -4.75
CA LEU A 96 -13.44 7.12 -5.32
C LEU A 96 -14.18 7.92 -6.41
N LYS A 97 -14.84 7.23 -7.33
CA LYS A 97 -15.63 7.87 -8.39
C LYS A 97 -16.78 8.69 -7.85
N ASN A 98 -17.53 8.14 -6.89
CA ASN A 98 -18.65 8.84 -6.25
C ASN A 98 -18.19 10.06 -5.44
N ALA A 99 -16.95 10.07 -4.96
CA ALA A 99 -16.35 11.20 -4.24
C ALA A 99 -15.67 12.22 -5.18
N GLY A 100 -15.67 11.98 -6.50
CA GLY A 100 -15.06 12.88 -7.49
C GLY A 100 -13.54 12.75 -7.58
N HIS A 101 -12.99 11.57 -7.30
CA HIS A 101 -11.55 11.27 -7.32
C HIS A 101 -11.17 10.33 -8.48
N GLU A 102 -11.93 10.32 -9.58
CA GLU A 102 -11.64 9.51 -10.76
C GLU A 102 -10.33 9.90 -11.46
N ASP A 103 -9.92 11.14 -11.34
CA ASP A 103 -8.65 11.67 -11.85
C ASP A 103 -7.41 11.02 -11.21
N LYS A 104 -7.59 10.35 -10.07
CA LYS A 104 -6.52 9.65 -9.34
C LYS A 104 -6.39 8.18 -9.73
N LEU A 105 -7.27 7.67 -10.59
CA LEU A 105 -7.27 6.29 -11.04
C LEU A 105 -6.35 6.14 -12.26
N VAL A 106 -5.40 5.23 -12.18
CA VAL A 106 -4.49 4.89 -13.29
C VAL A 106 -4.74 3.45 -13.68
N ASP A 107 -5.34 3.28 -14.85
CA ASP A 107 -5.62 1.98 -15.42
C ASP A 107 -4.39 1.42 -16.13
N MET A 108 -4.01 0.19 -15.79
CA MET A 108 -2.80 -0.45 -16.27
C MET A 108 -3.13 -1.73 -17.05
N PRO A 109 -2.30 -2.11 -18.02
CA PRO A 109 -2.44 -3.41 -18.66
C PRO A 109 -2.15 -4.55 -17.68
N LEU A 110 -2.62 -5.76 -17.99
CA LEU A 110 -2.39 -7.00 -17.23
C LEU A 110 -0.88 -7.34 -17.14
N CYS A 111 -0.20 -6.67 -16.23
CA CYS A 111 1.22 -6.89 -15.97
C CYS A 111 1.58 -6.43 -14.56
N GLU A 112 1.41 -7.28 -13.56
CA GLU A 112 1.56 -6.94 -12.15
C GLU A 112 2.99 -6.46 -11.79
N ALA A 113 3.99 -6.97 -12.50
CA ALA A 113 5.36 -6.49 -12.34
C ALA A 113 5.50 -5.01 -12.72
N VAL A 114 4.87 -4.59 -13.80
CA VAL A 114 4.87 -3.18 -14.24
C VAL A 114 4.02 -2.33 -13.32
N ILE A 115 2.86 -2.82 -12.91
CA ILE A 115 1.96 -2.13 -11.96
C ILE A 115 2.71 -1.79 -10.67
N VAL A 116 3.39 -2.77 -10.06
CA VAL A 116 4.17 -2.54 -8.83
C VAL A 116 5.34 -1.59 -9.07
N HIS A 117 6.08 -1.73 -10.18
CA HIS A 117 7.20 -0.82 -10.49
C HIS A 117 6.72 0.62 -10.76
N THR A 118 5.54 0.79 -11.35
CA THR A 118 4.92 2.12 -11.52
C THR A 118 4.62 2.74 -10.15
N GLY A 119 4.07 1.96 -9.21
CA GLY A 119 3.88 2.39 -7.83
C GLY A 119 5.19 2.80 -7.15
N ILE A 120 6.25 1.98 -7.31
CA ILE A 120 7.58 2.32 -6.77
C ILE A 120 8.07 3.66 -7.36
N GLY A 121 7.93 3.85 -8.68
CA GLY A 121 8.32 5.09 -9.35
C GLY A 121 7.54 6.30 -8.84
N ALA A 122 6.23 6.17 -8.66
CA ALA A 122 5.38 7.21 -8.09
C ALA A 122 5.80 7.55 -6.64
N ALA A 123 6.05 6.54 -5.80
CA ALA A 123 6.52 6.73 -4.44
C ALA A 123 7.88 7.46 -4.38
N LEU A 124 8.82 7.08 -5.24
CA LEU A 124 10.12 7.76 -5.35
C LEU A 124 10.01 9.20 -5.87
N SER A 125 8.93 9.52 -6.57
CA SER A 125 8.62 10.88 -7.03
C SER A 125 7.90 11.73 -5.97
N GLY A 126 7.69 11.19 -4.78
CA GLY A 126 7.08 11.90 -3.65
C GLY A 126 5.57 11.67 -3.49
N MET A 127 4.96 10.81 -4.31
CA MET A 127 3.56 10.46 -4.19
C MET A 127 3.33 9.36 -3.15
N ARG A 128 2.07 9.14 -2.80
CA ARG A 128 1.58 8.04 -1.96
C ARG A 128 0.70 7.11 -2.82
N PRO A 129 1.30 6.22 -3.60
CA PRO A 129 0.55 5.31 -4.45
C PRO A 129 -0.09 4.19 -3.66
N MET A 130 -1.35 3.91 -3.99
CA MET A 130 -2.01 2.65 -3.64
C MET A 130 -2.06 1.77 -4.87
N VAL A 131 -1.33 0.67 -4.82
CA VAL A 131 -1.25 -0.31 -5.90
C VAL A 131 -2.24 -1.44 -5.63
N GLU A 132 -3.03 -1.80 -6.62
CA GLU A 132 -3.93 -2.94 -6.55
C GLU A 132 -3.43 -4.09 -7.41
N ILE A 133 -3.35 -5.28 -6.82
CA ILE A 133 -3.23 -6.56 -7.51
C ILE A 133 -4.55 -7.30 -7.31
N GLN A 134 -5.21 -7.68 -8.40
CA GLN A 134 -6.60 -8.14 -8.33
C GLN A 134 -6.83 -9.40 -7.48
N PHE A 135 -5.84 -10.31 -7.43
CA PHE A 135 -5.93 -11.55 -6.64
C PHE A 135 -4.59 -11.98 -6.09
N GLY A 136 -4.60 -12.65 -4.93
CA GLY A 136 -3.41 -13.06 -4.22
C GLY A 136 -2.38 -13.81 -5.05
N GLY A 137 -2.79 -14.81 -5.81
CA GLY A 137 -1.88 -15.62 -6.61
C GLY A 137 -1.14 -14.83 -7.70
N PHE A 138 -1.72 -13.74 -8.19
CA PHE A 138 -1.12 -12.89 -9.22
C PHE A 138 0.03 -12.05 -8.69
N ALA A 139 0.11 -11.83 -7.38
CA ALA A 139 1.24 -11.17 -6.75
C ALA A 139 2.59 -11.88 -7.01
N ALA A 140 2.57 -13.15 -7.42
CA ALA A 140 3.76 -13.87 -7.85
C ALA A 140 4.48 -13.18 -9.03
N LEU A 141 3.73 -12.54 -9.93
CA LEU A 141 4.31 -11.78 -11.05
C LEU A 141 4.95 -10.47 -10.61
N GLY A 142 4.44 -9.85 -9.55
CA GLY A 142 5.01 -8.65 -8.92
C GLY A 142 6.01 -8.93 -7.80
N PHE A 143 6.27 -10.20 -7.47
CA PHE A 143 7.06 -10.59 -6.30
C PHE A 143 8.46 -9.99 -6.30
N ASN A 144 9.16 -10.06 -7.43
CA ASN A 144 10.50 -9.47 -7.55
C ASN A 144 10.48 -7.94 -7.32
N ALA A 145 9.47 -7.25 -7.82
CA ALA A 145 9.32 -5.81 -7.63
C ALA A 145 9.15 -5.44 -6.16
N LEU A 146 8.38 -6.23 -5.41
CA LEU A 146 8.16 -6.01 -3.98
C LEU A 146 9.40 -6.35 -3.16
N ILE A 147 9.96 -7.55 -3.31
CA ILE A 147 11.03 -8.06 -2.44
C ILE A 147 12.40 -7.44 -2.77
N ASN A 148 12.77 -7.36 -4.05
CA ASN A 148 14.11 -6.92 -4.44
C ASN A 148 14.20 -5.42 -4.76
N ASN A 149 13.08 -4.76 -4.97
CA ASN A 149 13.06 -3.32 -5.23
C ASN A 149 12.40 -2.55 -4.09
N ALA A 150 11.08 -2.60 -3.91
CA ALA A 150 10.40 -1.78 -2.91
C ALA A 150 10.98 -1.96 -1.50
N SER A 151 11.07 -3.20 -1.01
CA SER A 151 11.52 -3.49 0.35
C SER A 151 12.98 -3.12 0.58
N MET A 152 13.81 -3.20 -0.45
CA MET A 152 15.25 -2.96 -0.35
C MET A 152 15.67 -1.50 -0.53
N LEU A 153 14.77 -0.61 -1.00
CA LEU A 153 15.10 0.78 -1.29
C LEU A 153 15.68 1.50 -0.10
N ARG A 154 15.05 1.36 1.06
CA ARG A 154 15.51 2.02 2.28
C ARG A 154 16.88 1.55 2.73
N TRP A 155 17.10 0.25 2.69
CA TRP A 155 18.35 -0.36 3.11
C TRP A 155 19.49 -0.05 2.14
N ARG A 156 19.26 -0.15 0.82
CA ARG A 156 20.30 0.00 -0.20
C ARG A 156 20.65 1.45 -0.48
N TRP A 157 19.68 2.34 -0.51
CA TRP A 157 19.86 3.73 -0.95
C TRP A 157 19.35 4.79 0.03
N GLY A 158 18.80 4.40 1.15
CA GLY A 158 18.20 5.34 2.11
C GLY A 158 16.94 6.03 1.60
N ALA A 159 16.35 5.55 0.49
CA ALA A 159 15.18 6.11 -0.11
C ALA A 159 13.89 5.55 0.53
N ASP A 160 12.92 6.40 0.76
CA ASP A 160 11.59 5.99 1.21
C ASP A 160 10.74 5.53 0.02
N CYS A 161 9.88 4.53 0.26
CA CYS A 161 8.90 4.04 -0.70
C CYS A 161 7.54 3.94 0.00
N PRO A 162 6.87 5.08 0.25
CA PRO A 162 5.57 5.11 0.91
C PRO A 162 4.46 4.62 -0.04
N MET A 163 4.47 3.33 -0.31
CA MET A 163 3.55 2.65 -1.21
C MET A 163 2.74 1.61 -0.44
N THR A 164 1.43 1.64 -0.60
CA THR A 164 0.52 0.62 -0.10
C THR A 164 0.12 -0.33 -1.22
N VAL A 165 0.23 -1.64 -1.01
CA VAL A 165 -0.22 -2.65 -1.97
C VAL A 165 -1.42 -3.38 -1.39
N ARG A 166 -2.55 -3.27 -2.07
CA ARG A 166 -3.80 -3.94 -1.71
C ARG A 166 -4.00 -5.18 -2.56
N ILE A 167 -4.17 -6.32 -1.91
CA ILE A 167 -4.33 -7.61 -2.58
C ILE A 167 -5.51 -8.36 -1.95
N PRO A 168 -6.63 -8.55 -2.65
CA PRO A 168 -7.71 -9.40 -2.17
C PRO A 168 -7.27 -10.87 -2.07
N LEU A 169 -7.55 -11.48 -0.93
CA LEU A 169 -7.19 -12.87 -0.63
C LEU A 169 -8.41 -13.69 -0.21
N GLY A 170 -8.28 -15.02 -0.31
CA GLY A 170 -9.21 -15.99 0.25
C GLY A 170 -10.31 -16.50 -0.70
N ALA A 171 -10.96 -17.57 -0.26
CA ALA A 171 -11.85 -18.39 -1.07
C ALA A 171 -13.30 -17.86 -1.22
N ARG A 172 -13.54 -16.63 -0.86
CA ARG A 172 -14.86 -16.06 -0.68
C ARG A 172 -15.74 -16.05 -1.92
N THR A 173 -15.11 -15.88 -3.09
CA THR A 173 -15.80 -15.78 -4.38
C THR A 173 -16.10 -17.13 -5.03
N ARG A 174 -15.59 -18.24 -4.47
CA ARG A 174 -15.60 -19.55 -5.09
C ARG A 174 -14.97 -19.57 -6.49
N SER A 175 -13.98 -18.71 -6.72
CA SER A 175 -13.32 -18.50 -8.03
C SER A 175 -12.25 -19.55 -8.34
N GLY A 176 -12.14 -20.59 -7.52
CA GLY A 176 -11.16 -21.66 -7.70
C GLY A 176 -9.76 -21.30 -7.14
N PRO A 177 -8.79 -22.21 -7.26
CA PRO A 177 -7.51 -22.10 -6.56
C PRO A 177 -6.64 -20.93 -7.01
N PHE A 178 -6.76 -20.49 -8.26
CA PHE A 178 -5.92 -19.40 -8.78
C PHE A 178 -6.33 -18.02 -8.26
N HIS A 179 -7.56 -17.87 -7.76
CA HIS A 179 -8.11 -16.60 -7.27
C HIS A 179 -8.38 -16.62 -5.76
N ALA A 180 -7.96 -17.68 -5.06
CA ALA A 180 -8.30 -17.90 -3.66
C ALA A 180 -7.06 -18.14 -2.77
N ASN A 181 -5.88 -17.91 -3.30
CA ASN A 181 -4.63 -18.13 -2.57
C ASN A 181 -4.50 -17.14 -1.40
N MET A 182 -4.02 -17.67 -0.26
CA MET A 182 -3.59 -16.89 0.89
C MET A 182 -2.06 -16.81 0.83
N ILE A 183 -1.53 -15.63 0.62
CA ILE A 183 -0.12 -15.41 0.27
C ILE A 183 0.66 -14.55 1.26
N GLU A 184 0.08 -14.21 2.39
CA GLU A 184 0.68 -13.35 3.41
C GLU A 184 2.06 -13.87 3.83
N SER A 185 2.22 -15.19 3.91
CA SER A 185 3.47 -15.83 4.28
C SER A 185 4.61 -15.60 3.27
N TRP A 186 4.30 -15.28 2.02
CA TRP A 186 5.32 -14.98 1.01
C TRP A 186 6.10 -13.71 1.34
N PHE A 187 5.45 -12.77 2.02
CA PHE A 187 5.98 -11.45 2.33
C PHE A 187 6.32 -11.27 3.81
N ALA A 188 5.80 -12.13 4.69
CA ALA A 188 5.90 -11.97 6.14
C ALA A 188 7.36 -12.03 6.67
N ASN A 189 8.26 -12.68 5.93
CA ASN A 189 9.67 -12.79 6.32
C ASN A 189 10.55 -11.66 5.76
N ASP A 190 9.99 -10.77 4.92
CA ASP A 190 10.78 -9.68 4.35
C ASP A 190 10.82 -8.50 5.32
N PRO A 191 12.02 -8.05 5.76
CA PRO A 191 12.14 -7.01 6.79
C PRO A 191 11.76 -5.61 6.28
N GLY A 192 11.68 -5.39 4.98
CA GLY A 192 11.32 -4.11 4.36
C GLY A 192 9.83 -3.95 4.09
N LEU A 193 9.02 -4.98 4.35
CA LEU A 193 7.58 -4.96 4.12
C LEU A 193 6.82 -5.08 5.44
N ILE A 194 5.70 -4.35 5.53
CA ILE A 194 4.71 -4.51 6.60
C ILE A 194 3.54 -5.27 6.02
N VAL A 195 3.26 -6.45 6.54
CA VAL A 195 2.12 -7.28 6.08
C VAL A 195 0.96 -7.11 7.05
N LEU A 196 -0.17 -6.65 6.52
CA LEU A 196 -1.40 -6.42 7.27
C LEU A 196 -2.48 -7.39 6.75
N ALA A 197 -3.13 -8.10 7.67
CA ALA A 197 -4.21 -9.04 7.37
C ALA A 197 -5.43 -8.71 8.25
N PRO A 198 -6.26 -7.74 7.85
CA PRO A 198 -7.39 -7.30 8.65
C PRO A 198 -8.45 -8.40 8.81
N GLY A 199 -8.93 -8.61 10.04
CA GLY A 199 -9.91 -9.64 10.37
C GLY A 199 -11.37 -9.16 10.37
N THR A 200 -11.59 -7.87 10.55
CA THR A 200 -12.92 -7.26 10.61
C THR A 200 -13.05 -6.10 9.63
N PRO A 201 -14.28 -5.63 9.31
CA PRO A 201 -14.47 -4.41 8.52
C PRO A 201 -13.79 -3.18 9.16
N GLN A 202 -13.77 -3.10 10.49
CA GLN A 202 -13.10 -2.04 11.23
C GLN A 202 -11.59 -2.09 11.00
N ASP A 203 -10.97 -3.27 11.18
CA ASP A 203 -9.55 -3.43 10.94
C ASP A 203 -9.19 -3.10 9.48
N ALA A 204 -10.06 -3.47 8.52
CA ALA A 204 -9.82 -3.20 7.11
C ALA A 204 -9.77 -1.69 6.81
N TYR A 205 -10.62 -0.91 7.46
CA TYR A 205 -10.60 0.54 7.35
C TYR A 205 -9.36 1.13 8.04
N ASP A 206 -9.19 0.85 9.32
CA ASP A 206 -8.15 1.46 10.16
C ASP A 206 -6.74 1.16 9.65
N LEU A 207 -6.47 -0.12 9.37
CA LEU A 207 -5.16 -0.55 8.90
C LEU A 207 -4.84 -0.03 7.49
N LEU A 208 -5.85 0.09 6.61
CA LEU A 208 -5.63 0.64 5.28
C LEU A 208 -5.30 2.14 5.33
N VAL A 209 -5.99 2.89 6.17
CA VAL A 209 -5.71 4.32 6.39
C VAL A 209 -4.34 4.51 7.06
N GLU A 210 -4.00 3.67 8.05
CA GLU A 210 -2.71 3.77 8.74
C GLU A 210 -1.53 3.41 7.81
N ALA A 211 -1.73 2.47 6.87
CA ALA A 211 -0.70 2.04 5.93
C ALA A 211 -0.45 3.05 4.79
N SER A 212 -1.34 3.99 4.55
CA SER A 212 -1.28 4.95 3.44
C SER A 212 -0.70 6.28 3.88
#